data_18d03e9fb58c48b09a1fc4c0768f9ec6
#
_entry.id   18d03e9fb58c48b09a1fc4c0768f9ec6
#
_cell.length_a   1.000
_cell.length_b   1.000
_cell.length_c   1.000
_cell.angle_alpha   90.00
_cell.angle_beta   90.00
_cell.angle_gamma   90.00
#
_symmetry.space_group_name_H-M   'P 1'
#
loop_
_entity.id
_entity.type
_entity.pdbx_description
1 polymer ?
#
loop_
_entity_poly.entity_id
_entity_poly.type
_entity_poly.pdbx_seq_one_letter_code
_entity_poly.pdbx_strand_id
1 'polypeptide(L)'
;MRVLLDPRRPAQPGARVTASDLAGLYAFPRRRWVRSNFVSTLDGSAVGADGLSGTINTPADNRVFALQRSLCDAVLVGSGTVRAEGYERIEPTRSRPSPPTLVVVSGSGRVPEGLRTPTTGRGAGLLVTCGSAGPRRLARARSVLGSDAVLVAGGDHVDLAAALDAL
;
A
#
# COMPACT_ATOMS: atom_id res chain seq x y z
N MET A 1 -11.65 1.88 20.49
CA MET A 1 -10.34 1.20 20.49
C MET A 1 -9.68 1.46 21.83
N ARG A 2 -8.84 0.54 22.31
CA ARG A 2 -8.07 0.70 23.56
C ARG A 2 -6.61 0.34 23.30
N VAL A 3 -5.70 1.02 23.97
CA VAL A 3 -4.26 0.68 23.93
C VAL A 3 -4.04 -0.56 24.80
N LEU A 4 -3.48 -1.62 24.24
CA LEU A 4 -3.07 -2.80 24.98
C LEU A 4 -1.63 -2.66 25.49
N LEU A 5 -0.76 -2.17 24.64
CA LEU A 5 0.64 -1.92 24.94
C LEU A 5 1.13 -0.70 24.14
N ASP A 6 1.73 0.27 24.82
CA ASP A 6 2.47 1.37 24.21
C ASP A 6 3.82 1.51 24.92
N PRO A 7 4.94 1.14 24.28
CA PRO A 7 6.26 1.23 24.90
C PRO A 7 6.68 2.67 25.25
N ARG A 8 6.04 3.68 24.65
CA ARG A 8 6.28 5.11 24.98
C ARG A 8 5.45 5.57 26.19
N ARG A 9 4.41 4.83 26.56
CA ARG A 9 3.49 5.13 27.66
C ARG A 9 3.13 3.87 28.44
N PRO A 10 4.10 3.19 29.08
CA PRO A 10 3.89 1.90 29.73
C PRO A 10 2.87 1.94 30.88
N ALA A 11 2.58 3.12 31.42
CA ALA A 11 1.72 3.28 32.60
C ALA A 11 0.20 3.35 32.33
N GLN A 12 -0.27 3.22 31.08
CA GLN A 12 -1.69 3.35 30.75
C GLN A 12 -2.25 2.24 29.85
N PRO A 13 -2.12 0.95 30.19
CA PRO A 13 -2.82 -0.11 29.48
C PRO A 13 -4.34 0.06 29.63
N GLY A 14 -5.08 -0.16 28.54
CA GLY A 14 -6.55 -0.08 28.53
C GLY A 14 -7.13 1.32 28.31
N ALA A 15 -6.30 2.37 28.18
CA ALA A 15 -6.79 3.71 27.88
C ALA A 15 -7.59 3.74 26.56
N ARG A 16 -8.70 4.48 26.53
CA ARG A 16 -9.45 4.72 25.30
C ARG A 16 -8.63 5.65 24.40
N VAL A 17 -8.61 5.32 23.09
CA VAL A 17 -7.91 6.08 22.07
C VAL A 17 -8.92 6.90 21.29
N THR A 18 -8.74 8.21 21.24
CA THR A 18 -9.47 9.12 20.36
C THR A 18 -8.91 9.04 18.93
N ALA A 19 -9.55 9.70 17.97
CA ALA A 19 -9.03 9.77 16.60
C ALA A 19 -7.68 10.53 16.53
N SER A 20 -7.53 11.60 17.33
CA SER A 20 -6.29 12.38 17.41
C SER A 20 -5.15 11.59 18.05
N ASP A 21 -5.44 10.85 19.13
CA ASP A 21 -4.46 9.96 19.75
C ASP A 21 -3.98 8.88 18.77
N LEU A 22 -4.93 8.33 17.97
CA LEU A 22 -4.62 7.31 16.99
C LEU A 22 -3.65 7.85 15.94
N ALA A 23 -3.87 9.06 15.43
CA ALA A 23 -2.97 9.70 14.48
C ALA A 23 -1.54 9.88 15.05
N GLY A 24 -1.44 10.29 16.32
CA GLY A 24 -0.16 10.38 17.01
C GLY A 24 0.55 9.04 17.22
N LEU A 25 -0.21 7.98 17.54
CA LEU A 25 0.34 6.63 17.70
C LEU A 25 0.85 6.04 16.38
N TYR A 26 0.20 6.39 15.27
CA TYR A 26 0.57 5.93 13.93
C TYR A 26 1.43 6.92 13.15
N ALA A 27 1.85 8.04 13.73
CA ALA A 27 2.81 8.94 13.10
C ALA A 27 4.11 8.21 12.75
N PHE A 28 4.70 8.53 11.60
CA PHE A 28 5.98 7.95 11.20
C PHE A 28 7.10 8.54 12.07
N PRO A 29 7.96 7.70 12.70
CA PRO A 29 8.99 8.18 13.62
C PRO A 29 10.19 8.80 12.89
N ARG A 30 10.34 8.53 11.59
CA ARG A 30 11.46 8.98 10.74
C ARG A 30 10.94 9.37 9.35
N ARG A 31 11.73 10.16 8.63
CA ARG A 31 11.42 10.58 7.25
C ARG A 31 11.26 9.40 6.29
N ARG A 32 12.05 8.33 6.49
CA ARG A 32 11.98 7.08 5.73
C ARG A 32 11.49 5.96 6.64
N TRP A 33 10.31 5.45 6.37
CA TRP A 33 9.69 4.41 7.18
C TRP A 33 8.76 3.54 6.36
N VAL A 34 8.86 2.23 6.53
CA VAL A 34 7.94 1.26 5.94
C VAL A 34 7.09 0.66 7.06
N ARG A 35 5.80 0.57 6.82
CA ARG A 35 4.85 -0.07 7.72
C ARG A 35 4.01 -1.05 6.94
N SER A 36 3.83 -2.25 7.47
CA SER A 36 2.87 -3.23 7.00
C SER A 36 1.59 -3.16 7.83
N ASN A 37 0.45 -3.42 7.19
CA ASN A 37 -0.85 -3.61 7.83
C ASN A 37 -1.43 -4.94 7.36
N PHE A 38 -1.72 -5.81 8.31
CA PHE A 38 -2.33 -7.11 8.06
C PHE A 38 -3.42 -7.36 9.08
N VAL A 39 -4.50 -7.97 8.63
CA VAL A 39 -5.49 -8.64 9.46
C VAL A 39 -5.39 -10.14 9.20
N SER A 40 -5.55 -10.94 10.22
CA SER A 40 -5.64 -12.39 10.09
C SER A 40 -6.74 -12.93 10.98
N THR A 41 -7.30 -14.05 10.58
CA THR A 41 -8.20 -14.84 11.40
C THR A 41 -7.41 -15.61 12.49
N LEU A 42 -8.10 -16.16 13.45
CA LEU A 42 -7.45 -16.87 14.58
C LEU A 42 -6.65 -18.10 14.11
N ASP A 43 -7.07 -18.73 13.02
CA ASP A 43 -6.38 -19.86 12.38
C ASP A 43 -5.22 -19.42 11.45
N GLY A 44 -4.93 -18.11 11.39
CA GLY A 44 -3.81 -17.56 10.65
C GLY A 44 -4.10 -17.25 9.17
N SER A 45 -5.34 -17.41 8.69
CA SER A 45 -5.68 -17.01 7.33
C SER A 45 -5.62 -15.48 7.18
N ALA A 46 -5.06 -14.99 6.07
CA ALA A 46 -5.04 -13.58 5.68
C ALA A 46 -6.18 -13.23 4.70
N VAL A 47 -7.03 -14.17 4.36
CA VAL A 47 -8.17 -13.99 3.45
C VAL A 47 -9.40 -14.73 3.98
N GLY A 48 -10.58 -14.27 3.61
CA GLY A 48 -11.83 -14.95 3.89
C GLY A 48 -12.08 -16.14 2.97
N ALA A 49 -13.25 -16.77 3.10
CA ALA A 49 -13.66 -17.92 2.28
C ALA A 49 -13.78 -17.60 0.77
N ASP A 50 -13.93 -16.33 0.43
CA ASP A 50 -13.96 -15.82 -0.95
C ASP A 50 -12.56 -15.49 -1.51
N GLY A 51 -11.49 -15.72 -0.75
CA GLY A 51 -10.12 -15.41 -1.13
C GLY A 51 -9.76 -13.93 -1.04
N LEU A 52 -10.62 -13.08 -0.46
CA LEU A 52 -10.40 -11.65 -0.30
C LEU A 52 -10.10 -11.28 1.16
N SER A 53 -9.23 -10.30 1.35
CA SER A 53 -8.91 -9.80 2.71
C SER A 53 -10.04 -8.92 3.27
N GLY A 54 -10.82 -8.28 2.40
CA GLY A 54 -11.91 -7.39 2.79
C GLY A 54 -12.98 -8.05 3.65
N THR A 55 -13.22 -9.34 3.49
CA THR A 55 -14.26 -10.07 4.22
C THR A 55 -13.90 -10.45 5.66
N ILE A 56 -12.62 -10.39 6.02
CA ILE A 56 -12.16 -10.60 7.40
C ILE A 56 -11.87 -9.29 8.15
N ASN A 57 -12.02 -8.15 7.48
CA ASN A 57 -11.81 -6.84 8.08
C ASN A 57 -12.89 -6.49 9.10
N THR A 58 -12.50 -5.75 10.13
CA THR A 58 -13.42 -5.18 11.11
C THR A 58 -13.53 -3.66 10.95
N PRO A 59 -14.60 -3.02 11.45
CA PRO A 59 -14.68 -1.55 11.45
C PRO A 59 -13.51 -0.87 12.18
N ALA A 60 -12.88 -1.53 13.14
CA ALA A 60 -11.71 -1.03 13.84
C ALA A 60 -10.46 -1.10 12.95
N ASP A 61 -10.27 -2.21 12.24
CA ASP A 61 -9.18 -2.38 11.28
C ASP A 61 -9.31 -1.39 10.13
N ASN A 62 -10.49 -1.26 9.53
CA ASN A 62 -10.74 -0.32 8.45
C ASN A 62 -10.41 1.14 8.84
N ARG A 63 -10.64 1.54 10.10
CA ARG A 63 -10.23 2.87 10.59
C ARG A 63 -8.72 3.02 10.65
N VAL A 64 -7.99 2.01 11.11
CA VAL A 64 -6.53 2.01 11.14
C VAL A 64 -5.96 2.03 9.72
N PHE A 65 -6.52 1.21 8.84
CA PHE A 65 -6.12 1.15 7.43
C PHE A 65 -6.31 2.51 6.73
N ALA A 66 -7.48 3.13 6.87
CA ALA A 66 -7.75 4.45 6.32
C ALA A 66 -6.80 5.53 6.88
N LEU A 67 -6.53 5.48 8.19
CA LEU A 67 -5.58 6.38 8.82
C LEU A 67 -4.15 6.20 8.26
N GLN A 68 -3.67 4.97 8.16
CA GLN A 68 -2.33 4.70 7.62
C GLN A 68 -2.20 5.21 6.17
N ARG A 69 -3.23 5.00 5.34
CA ARG A 69 -3.28 5.56 3.98
C ARG A 69 -3.28 7.08 3.95
N SER A 70 -3.86 7.73 4.94
CA SER A 70 -3.82 9.20 5.05
C SER A 70 -2.48 9.75 5.49
N LEU A 71 -1.63 8.94 6.11
CA LEU A 71 -0.33 9.36 6.65
C LEU A 71 0.85 9.02 5.72
N CYS A 72 0.73 8.02 4.84
CA CYS A 72 1.84 7.57 3.99
C CYS A 72 1.92 8.36 2.67
N ASP A 73 3.10 8.40 2.05
CA ASP A 73 3.31 9.02 0.74
C ASP A 73 3.10 8.01 -0.40
N ALA A 74 3.27 6.73 -0.11
CA ALA A 74 3.05 5.65 -1.06
C ALA A 74 2.40 4.43 -0.39
N VAL A 75 1.54 3.73 -1.15
CA VAL A 75 0.97 2.43 -0.78
C VAL A 75 1.57 1.38 -1.70
N LEU A 76 2.38 0.47 -1.14
CA LEU A 76 3.00 -0.62 -1.88
C LEU A 76 2.13 -1.88 -1.82
N VAL A 77 1.83 -2.46 -2.97
CA VAL A 77 0.95 -3.63 -3.07
C VAL A 77 1.36 -4.57 -4.19
N GLY A 78 1.20 -5.87 -3.99
CA GLY A 78 1.46 -6.86 -5.03
C GLY A 78 0.40 -6.83 -6.14
N SER A 79 0.81 -7.09 -7.39
CA SER A 79 -0.10 -7.11 -8.54
C SER A 79 -1.19 -8.20 -8.43
N GLY A 80 -0.95 -9.26 -7.64
CA GLY A 80 -1.95 -10.26 -7.30
C GLY A 80 -3.12 -9.66 -6.52
N THR A 81 -2.80 -8.96 -5.44
CA THR A 81 -3.78 -8.27 -4.58
C THR A 81 -4.55 -7.20 -5.36
N VAL A 82 -3.83 -6.40 -6.18
CA VAL A 82 -4.48 -5.38 -7.03
C VAL A 82 -5.56 -5.98 -7.91
N ARG A 83 -5.30 -7.16 -8.52
CA ARG A 83 -6.28 -7.85 -9.36
C ARG A 83 -7.42 -8.49 -8.57
N ALA A 84 -7.10 -9.11 -7.44
CA ALA A 84 -8.10 -9.79 -6.62
C ALA A 84 -9.06 -8.83 -5.93
N GLU A 85 -8.52 -7.74 -5.38
CA GLU A 85 -9.24 -6.74 -4.58
C GLU A 85 -9.75 -5.56 -5.43
N GLY A 86 -9.42 -5.51 -6.74
CA GLY A 86 -9.83 -4.42 -7.61
C GLY A 86 -9.22 -3.06 -7.27
N TYR A 87 -7.99 -3.02 -6.74
CA TYR A 87 -7.36 -1.75 -6.37
C TYR A 87 -7.11 -0.85 -7.58
N GLU A 88 -7.47 0.40 -7.43
CA GLU A 88 -7.22 1.49 -8.36
C GLU A 88 -6.34 2.57 -7.73
N ARG A 89 -5.89 3.52 -8.54
CA ARG A 89 -5.19 4.72 -8.05
C ARG A 89 -6.02 5.40 -6.96
N ILE A 90 -5.34 5.86 -5.93
CA ILE A 90 -5.98 6.32 -4.69
C ILE A 90 -6.70 7.65 -4.92
N GLU A 91 -7.92 7.74 -4.48
CA GLU A 91 -8.70 8.97 -4.55
C GLU A 91 -8.32 9.96 -3.45
N PRO A 92 -8.40 11.27 -3.73
CA PRO A 92 -8.23 12.29 -2.70
C PRO A 92 -9.34 12.18 -1.66
N THR A 93 -9.01 12.58 -0.45
CA THR A 93 -10.01 12.73 0.62
C THR A 93 -10.00 14.19 1.10
N ARG A 94 -11.04 14.59 1.84
CA ARG A 94 -11.07 15.94 2.45
C ARG A 94 -9.85 16.19 3.34
N SER A 95 -9.40 15.18 4.07
CA SER A 95 -8.22 15.27 4.95
C SER A 95 -6.89 15.15 4.20
N ARG A 96 -6.91 14.64 2.97
CA ARG A 96 -5.72 14.47 2.12
C ARG A 96 -6.05 14.74 0.64
N PRO A 97 -6.04 16.03 0.24
CA PRO A 97 -6.29 16.41 -1.15
C PRO A 97 -5.25 15.85 -2.14
N SER A 98 -4.01 15.66 -1.68
CA SER A 98 -2.93 14.99 -2.43
C SER A 98 -2.82 13.54 -1.97
N PRO A 99 -3.49 12.59 -2.65
CA PRO A 99 -3.50 11.19 -2.22
C PRO A 99 -2.12 10.53 -2.43
N PRO A 100 -1.82 9.46 -1.68
CA PRO A 100 -0.57 8.72 -1.83
C PRO A 100 -0.47 8.06 -3.20
N THR A 101 0.77 7.82 -3.64
CA THR A 101 1.06 7.05 -4.84
C THR A 101 0.70 5.58 -4.64
N LEU A 102 -0.01 4.97 -5.58
CA LEU A 102 -0.18 3.52 -5.62
C LEU A 102 1.02 2.90 -6.33
N VAL A 103 1.84 2.16 -5.59
CA VAL A 103 3.01 1.46 -6.10
C VAL A 103 2.68 -0.03 -6.23
N VAL A 104 2.63 -0.54 -7.45
CA VAL A 104 2.29 -1.94 -7.70
C VAL A 104 3.54 -2.74 -8.03
N VAL A 105 3.80 -3.79 -7.26
CA VAL A 105 4.93 -4.71 -7.49
C VAL A 105 4.47 -5.86 -8.38
N SER A 106 5.15 -6.05 -9.52
CA SER A 106 4.83 -7.10 -10.49
C SER A 106 6.10 -7.67 -11.14
N GLY A 107 6.53 -8.86 -10.74
CA GLY A 107 7.68 -9.53 -11.38
C GLY A 107 7.47 -9.78 -12.89
N SER A 108 6.23 -9.95 -13.33
CA SER A 108 5.92 -10.15 -14.74
C SER A 108 5.90 -8.86 -15.58
N GLY A 109 5.97 -7.69 -14.98
CA GLY A 109 5.86 -6.40 -15.67
C GLY A 109 4.50 -6.11 -16.34
N ARG A 110 3.46 -6.88 -16.00
CA ARG A 110 2.10 -6.62 -16.48
C ARG A 110 1.51 -5.43 -15.71
N VAL A 111 0.99 -4.46 -16.44
CA VAL A 111 0.28 -3.30 -15.87
C VAL A 111 -1.13 -3.72 -15.49
N PRO A 112 -1.50 -3.69 -14.19
CA PRO A 112 -2.87 -3.94 -13.76
C PRO A 112 -3.82 -2.87 -14.28
N GLU A 113 -5.10 -3.23 -14.43
CA GLU A 113 -6.14 -2.30 -14.89
C GLU A 113 -6.25 -1.07 -13.99
N GLY A 114 -6.20 -1.25 -12.67
CA GLY A 114 -6.29 -0.14 -11.71
C GLY A 114 -5.20 0.92 -11.81
N LEU A 115 -4.04 0.61 -12.44
CA LEU A 115 -3.03 1.61 -12.78
C LEU A 115 -3.33 2.37 -14.08
N ARG A 116 -4.16 1.81 -14.97
CA ARG A 116 -4.52 2.42 -16.26
C ARG A 116 -5.61 3.48 -16.13
N THR A 117 -6.33 3.48 -15.00
CA THR A 117 -7.41 4.44 -14.77
C THR A 117 -6.89 5.88 -14.93
N PRO A 118 -7.64 6.76 -15.61
CA PRO A 118 -7.25 8.15 -15.80
C PRO A 118 -6.88 8.83 -14.49
N THR A 119 -5.85 9.66 -14.53
CA THR A 119 -5.27 10.31 -13.33
C THR A 119 -6.05 11.52 -12.85
N THR A 120 -7.09 11.96 -13.54
CA THR A 120 -7.83 13.17 -13.19
C THR A 120 -8.37 13.07 -11.75
N GLY A 121 -7.80 13.86 -10.86
CA GLY A 121 -8.19 13.93 -9.45
C GLY A 121 -7.68 12.78 -8.58
N ARG A 122 -7.05 11.73 -9.13
CA ARG A 122 -6.50 10.59 -8.36
C ARG A 122 -4.99 10.71 -8.17
N GLY A 123 -4.44 9.98 -7.21
CA GLY A 123 -3.01 9.88 -6.95
C GLY A 123 -2.23 9.27 -8.10
N ALA A 124 -0.93 9.43 -8.07
CA ALA A 124 -0.03 8.80 -9.03
C ALA A 124 -0.08 7.27 -8.92
N GLY A 125 0.26 6.59 -10.00
CA GLY A 125 0.43 5.15 -10.04
C GLY A 125 1.80 4.79 -10.59
N LEU A 126 2.49 3.87 -9.94
CA LEU A 126 3.82 3.43 -10.30
C LEU A 126 3.89 1.90 -10.35
N LEU A 127 4.55 1.37 -11.36
CA LEU A 127 4.83 -0.05 -11.49
C LEU A 127 6.29 -0.32 -11.12
N VAL A 128 6.50 -1.17 -10.12
CA VAL A 128 7.82 -1.74 -9.81
C VAL A 128 7.90 -3.14 -10.40
N THR A 129 8.95 -3.40 -11.16
CA THR A 129 9.18 -4.69 -11.80
C THR A 129 10.68 -5.04 -11.80
N CYS A 130 11.06 -6.13 -12.44
CA CYS A 130 12.44 -6.59 -12.58
C CYS A 130 12.84 -6.82 -14.04
N GLY A 131 14.12 -7.01 -14.29
CA GLY A 131 14.66 -7.22 -15.64
C GLY A 131 14.10 -8.43 -16.36
N SER A 132 13.76 -9.50 -15.64
CA SER A 132 13.18 -10.74 -16.18
C SER A 132 11.79 -10.55 -16.81
N ALA A 133 11.11 -9.40 -16.57
CA ALA A 133 9.89 -9.04 -17.29
C ALA A 133 10.12 -8.94 -18.81
N GLY A 134 11.33 -8.67 -19.22
CA GLY A 134 11.79 -8.62 -20.60
C GLY A 134 11.48 -7.31 -21.32
N PRO A 135 12.24 -6.98 -22.38
CA PRO A 135 12.22 -5.68 -23.03
C PRO A 135 10.86 -5.31 -23.64
N ARG A 136 10.16 -6.29 -24.21
CA ARG A 136 8.83 -6.05 -24.82
C ARG A 136 7.80 -5.62 -23.78
N ARG A 137 7.81 -6.24 -22.59
CA ARG A 137 6.87 -5.88 -21.52
C ARG A 137 7.21 -4.55 -20.89
N LEU A 138 8.49 -4.30 -20.66
CA LEU A 138 8.96 -3.03 -20.15
C LEU A 138 8.57 -1.87 -21.10
N ALA A 139 8.80 -2.04 -22.41
CA ALA A 139 8.38 -1.06 -23.40
C ALA A 139 6.86 -0.83 -23.37
N ARG A 140 6.05 -1.90 -23.30
CA ARG A 140 4.60 -1.78 -23.20
C ARG A 140 4.16 -1.10 -21.88
N ALA A 141 4.76 -1.43 -20.77
CA ALA A 141 4.44 -0.78 -19.48
C ALA A 141 4.73 0.72 -19.55
N ARG A 142 5.89 1.10 -20.09
CA ARG A 142 6.27 2.52 -20.30
C ARG A 142 5.36 3.25 -21.27
N SER A 143 4.90 2.59 -22.33
CA SER A 143 3.95 3.21 -23.28
C SER A 143 2.57 3.47 -22.66
N VAL A 144 2.18 2.67 -21.65
CA VAL A 144 0.86 2.79 -20.97
C VAL A 144 0.91 3.79 -19.80
N LEU A 145 1.99 3.75 -19.02
CA LEU A 145 2.08 4.51 -17.76
C LEU A 145 2.96 5.77 -17.87
N GLY A 146 3.80 5.85 -18.88
CA GLY A 146 4.92 6.78 -18.94
C GLY A 146 6.22 6.16 -18.42
N SER A 147 7.35 6.62 -18.91
CA SER A 147 8.67 6.08 -18.54
C SER A 147 8.97 6.23 -17.06
N ASP A 148 8.61 7.37 -16.47
CA ASP A 148 8.87 7.70 -15.07
C ASP A 148 7.98 6.93 -14.09
N ALA A 149 6.91 6.33 -14.60
CA ALA A 149 5.99 5.51 -13.80
C ALA A 149 6.34 4.00 -13.81
N VAL A 150 7.49 3.62 -14.39
CA VAL A 150 7.97 2.22 -14.44
C VAL A 150 9.37 2.13 -13.89
N LEU A 151 9.48 1.63 -12.66
CA LEU A 151 10.74 1.37 -11.97
C LEU A 151 11.15 -0.08 -12.18
N VAL A 152 12.37 -0.30 -12.69
CA VAL A 152 12.97 -1.63 -12.79
C VAL A 152 13.98 -1.77 -11.65
N ALA A 153 13.66 -2.66 -10.70
CA ALA A 153 14.50 -2.96 -9.54
C ALA A 153 14.76 -4.46 -9.47
N GLY A 154 16.02 -4.86 -9.62
CA GLY A 154 16.47 -6.26 -9.66
C GLY A 154 16.50 -6.87 -11.06
N GLY A 155 17.16 -8.01 -11.17
CA GLY A 155 17.33 -8.79 -12.41
C GLY A 155 16.22 -9.84 -12.58
N ASP A 156 16.39 -11.01 -11.96
CA ASP A 156 15.46 -12.14 -12.07
C ASP A 156 14.21 -11.96 -11.25
N HIS A 157 14.33 -11.30 -10.10
CA HIS A 157 13.23 -11.00 -9.18
C HIS A 157 13.23 -9.51 -8.84
N VAL A 158 12.10 -9.02 -8.35
CA VAL A 158 12.01 -7.65 -7.84
C VAL A 158 12.83 -7.54 -6.56
N ASP A 159 13.81 -6.65 -6.57
CA ASP A 159 14.54 -6.24 -5.38
C ASP A 159 13.75 -5.14 -4.66
N LEU A 160 13.07 -5.53 -3.58
CA LEU A 160 12.25 -4.60 -2.81
C LEU A 160 13.08 -3.55 -2.06
N ALA A 161 14.31 -3.87 -1.67
CA ALA A 161 15.19 -2.92 -1.00
C ALA A 161 15.61 -1.81 -1.99
N ALA A 162 16.10 -2.21 -3.16
CA ALA A 162 16.44 -1.27 -4.23
C ALA A 162 15.22 -0.45 -4.70
N ALA A 163 14.04 -1.09 -4.76
CA ALA A 163 12.79 -0.39 -5.10
C ALA A 163 12.43 0.69 -4.07
N LEU A 164 12.51 0.35 -2.77
CA LEU A 164 12.25 1.28 -1.67
C LEU A 164 13.28 2.41 -1.62
N ASP A 165 14.52 2.14 -2.03
CA ASP A 165 15.56 3.16 -2.11
C ASP A 165 15.34 4.17 -3.24
N ALA A 166 14.63 3.76 -4.29
CA ALA A 166 14.31 4.59 -5.43
C ALA A 166 12.97 5.34 -5.33
N LEU A 167 12.13 4.98 -4.35
CA LEU A 167 10.85 5.64 -4.04
C LEU A 167 11.03 6.81 -3.08
#